data_71e1d8df21deccac2256a187d59a4b60
#
_entry.id   71e1d8df21deccac2256a187d59a4b60
#
_cell.length_a   1.000
_cell.length_b   1.000
_cell.length_c   1.000
_cell.angle_alpha   90.00
_cell.angle_beta   90.00
_cell.angle_gamma   90.00
#
_symmetry.space_group_name_H-M   'P 1'
#
loop_
_entity.id
_entity.type
_entity.pdbx_description
1 polymer ?
#
loop_
_entity_poly.entity_id
_entity_poly.type
_entity_poly.pdbx_seq_one_letter_code
_entity_poly.pdbx_strand_id
1 'polypeptide(L)'
;VSGTFSYALSCGCPVISTPIPHAKEVLSGDSGILFDFGDSVQLADAANRLLFDVRLRNEIVLNGLHRITGTAWENSAVAHARLLQKISNNQLELHYRNPDFNLDHIKKMTTDFGMLQFSRINSPDITSGYTIDDNARALIALCQHYKMTGDDADLPYIRIYLDFIAYCERAGERFINYVDYNQNFTSQNQEVNLEDSK
;
A
#
# COMPACT_ATOMS: atom_id res chain seq x y z
N VAL A 1 -7.89 4.83 5.24
CA VAL A 1 -8.15 3.97 4.07
C VAL A 1 -7.36 2.69 4.28
N SER A 2 -8.01 1.52 4.13
CA SER A 2 -7.34 0.23 4.29
C SER A 2 -7.22 -0.48 2.94
N GLY A 3 -6.02 -0.82 2.53
CA GLY A 3 -5.77 -1.64 1.35
C GLY A 3 -6.27 -3.08 1.49
N THR A 4 -6.45 -3.55 2.72
CA THR A 4 -6.90 -4.93 3.03
C THR A 4 -8.24 -5.27 2.37
N PHE A 5 -9.18 -4.32 2.31
CA PHE A 5 -10.47 -4.55 1.64
C PHE A 5 -10.29 -4.83 0.15
N SER A 6 -9.44 -4.05 -0.52
CA SER A 6 -9.17 -4.22 -1.95
C SER A 6 -8.55 -5.58 -2.23
N TYR A 7 -7.59 -6.02 -1.42
CA TYR A 7 -6.99 -7.35 -1.55
C TYR A 7 -8.00 -8.48 -1.32
N ALA A 8 -8.76 -8.43 -0.22
CA ALA A 8 -9.74 -9.46 0.10
C ALA A 8 -10.80 -9.59 -1.01
N LEU A 9 -11.40 -8.46 -1.43
CA LEU A 9 -12.45 -8.47 -2.45
C LEU A 9 -11.91 -8.91 -3.81
N SER A 10 -10.70 -8.50 -4.22
CA SER A 10 -10.10 -8.95 -5.49
C SER A 10 -9.73 -10.43 -5.51
N CYS A 11 -9.48 -11.03 -4.34
CA CYS A 11 -9.30 -12.46 -4.19
C CYS A 11 -10.63 -13.25 -4.09
N GLY A 12 -11.79 -12.57 -4.18
CA GLY A 12 -13.09 -13.22 -4.01
C GLY A 12 -13.35 -13.67 -2.57
N CYS A 13 -12.74 -13.01 -1.58
CA CYS A 13 -12.97 -13.29 -0.17
C CYS A 13 -14.13 -12.42 0.35
N PRO A 14 -15.17 -13.01 0.98
CA PRO A 14 -16.20 -12.22 1.64
C PRO A 14 -15.61 -11.52 2.86
N VAL A 15 -16.03 -10.26 3.08
CA VAL A 15 -15.48 -9.40 4.13
C VAL A 15 -16.52 -9.10 5.18
N ILE A 16 -16.13 -9.22 6.46
CA ILE A 16 -16.86 -8.73 7.63
C ILE A 16 -16.03 -7.60 8.24
N SER A 17 -16.65 -6.47 8.54
CA SER A 17 -15.93 -5.32 9.12
C SER A 17 -16.80 -4.50 10.06
N THR A 18 -16.15 -3.79 10.98
CA THR A 18 -16.78 -2.69 11.71
C THR A 18 -17.12 -1.53 10.77
N PRO A 19 -18.11 -0.66 11.10
CA PRO A 19 -18.64 0.35 10.19
C PRO A 19 -17.77 1.61 10.11
N ILE A 20 -16.45 1.46 9.91
CA ILE A 20 -15.57 2.59 9.59
C ILE A 20 -15.99 3.24 8.26
N PRO A 21 -15.71 4.53 8.03
CA PRO A 21 -16.15 5.23 6.81
C PRO A 21 -15.78 4.48 5.53
N HIS A 22 -14.56 3.99 5.40
CA HIS A 22 -14.10 3.24 4.24
C HIS A 22 -14.84 1.89 4.06
N ALA A 23 -15.11 1.16 5.16
CA ALA A 23 -15.88 -0.08 5.09
C ALA A 23 -17.32 0.17 4.63
N LYS A 24 -17.98 1.23 5.14
CA LYS A 24 -19.31 1.64 4.69
C LYS A 24 -19.38 1.94 3.20
N GLU A 25 -18.33 2.54 2.66
CA GLU A 25 -18.22 2.84 1.24
C GLU A 25 -17.98 1.58 0.41
N VAL A 26 -16.94 0.81 0.74
CA VAL A 26 -16.47 -0.33 -0.07
C VAL A 26 -17.40 -1.54 0.04
N LEU A 27 -17.98 -1.79 1.22
CA LEU A 27 -18.88 -2.93 1.46
C LEU A 27 -20.36 -2.59 1.26
N SER A 28 -20.69 -1.42 0.68
CA SER A 28 -22.06 -1.06 0.33
C SER A 28 -22.60 -1.96 -0.79
N GLY A 29 -23.95 -2.05 -0.89
CA GLY A 29 -24.60 -2.84 -1.95
C GLY A 29 -24.33 -4.35 -1.81
N ASP A 30 -24.41 -4.85 -0.60
CA ASP A 30 -24.23 -6.28 -0.26
C ASP A 30 -22.88 -6.86 -0.71
N SER A 31 -21.83 -6.04 -0.71
CA SER A 31 -20.46 -6.46 -1.02
C SER A 31 -19.67 -6.95 0.19
N GLY A 32 -20.29 -6.96 1.37
CA GLY A 32 -19.75 -7.44 2.64
C GLY A 32 -20.75 -7.29 3.77
N ILE A 33 -20.38 -7.68 4.98
CA ILE A 33 -21.22 -7.57 6.16
C ILE A 33 -20.60 -6.58 7.15
N LEU A 34 -21.38 -5.61 7.61
CA LEU A 34 -20.98 -4.68 8.66
C LEU A 34 -21.60 -5.10 9.99
N PHE A 35 -20.84 -4.96 11.08
CA PHE A 35 -21.29 -5.17 12.46
C PHE A 35 -20.83 -4.02 13.35
N ASP A 36 -21.52 -3.76 14.45
CA ASP A 36 -21.24 -2.63 15.33
C ASP A 36 -19.95 -2.80 16.12
N PHE A 37 -19.30 -1.68 16.45
CA PHE A 37 -18.06 -1.70 17.24
C PHE A 37 -18.27 -2.40 18.59
N GLY A 38 -17.41 -3.38 18.87
CA GLY A 38 -17.46 -4.12 20.14
C GLY A 38 -18.56 -5.17 20.23
N ASP A 39 -19.41 -5.34 19.21
CA ASP A 39 -20.48 -6.32 19.22
C ASP A 39 -20.00 -7.70 18.70
N SER A 40 -19.56 -8.52 19.64
CA SER A 40 -19.11 -9.88 19.35
C SER A 40 -20.23 -10.83 18.91
N VAL A 41 -21.49 -10.53 19.29
CA VAL A 41 -22.66 -11.33 18.89
C VAL A 41 -22.96 -11.11 17.43
N GLN A 42 -23.02 -9.86 16.97
CA GLN A 42 -23.19 -9.54 15.55
C GLN A 42 -22.04 -10.10 14.71
N LEU A 43 -20.79 -10.04 15.19
CA LEU A 43 -19.64 -10.65 14.50
C LEU A 43 -19.82 -12.15 14.35
N ALA A 44 -20.20 -12.86 15.41
CA ALA A 44 -20.42 -14.31 15.39
C ALA A 44 -21.57 -14.68 14.44
N ASP A 45 -22.68 -13.93 14.45
CA ASP A 45 -23.79 -14.14 13.51
C ASP A 45 -23.35 -13.94 12.05
N ALA A 46 -22.65 -12.85 11.76
CA ALA A 46 -22.12 -12.57 10.41
C ALA A 46 -21.19 -13.69 9.93
N ALA A 47 -20.30 -14.16 10.79
CA ALA A 47 -19.39 -15.26 10.47
C ALA A 47 -20.14 -16.57 10.21
N ASN A 48 -21.10 -16.92 11.07
CA ASN A 48 -21.90 -18.13 10.90
C ASN A 48 -22.73 -18.08 9.61
N ARG A 49 -23.34 -16.94 9.29
CA ARG A 49 -24.08 -16.76 8.03
C ARG A 49 -23.18 -17.02 6.82
N LEU A 50 -21.96 -16.47 6.79
CA LEU A 50 -21.02 -16.70 5.70
C LEU A 50 -20.50 -18.14 5.64
N LEU A 51 -20.36 -18.82 6.77
CA LEU A 51 -19.91 -20.21 6.81
C LEU A 51 -20.98 -21.20 6.34
N PHE A 52 -22.23 -20.99 6.73
CA PHE A 52 -23.31 -21.98 6.52
C PHE A 52 -24.24 -21.63 5.35
N ASP A 53 -24.36 -20.35 4.95
CA ASP A 53 -25.15 -19.94 3.78
C ASP A 53 -24.24 -19.72 2.55
N VAL A 54 -24.10 -20.79 1.78
CA VAL A 54 -23.28 -20.78 0.54
C VAL A 54 -23.83 -19.81 -0.50
N ARG A 55 -25.17 -19.63 -0.56
CA ARG A 55 -25.79 -18.71 -1.51
C ARG A 55 -25.44 -17.26 -1.16
N LEU A 56 -25.66 -16.85 0.10
CA LEU A 56 -25.30 -15.52 0.58
C LEU A 56 -23.81 -15.24 0.38
N ARG A 57 -22.94 -16.20 0.72
CA ARG A 57 -21.51 -16.06 0.52
C ARG A 57 -21.13 -15.78 -0.93
N ASN A 58 -21.72 -16.55 -1.87
CA ASN A 58 -21.45 -16.36 -3.29
C ASN A 58 -21.98 -15.01 -3.82
N GLU A 59 -23.16 -14.58 -3.37
CA GLU A 59 -23.71 -13.27 -3.72
C GLU A 59 -22.79 -12.14 -3.24
N ILE A 60 -22.32 -12.17 -1.99
CA ILE A 60 -21.38 -11.19 -1.43
C ILE A 60 -20.05 -11.18 -2.21
N VAL A 61 -19.52 -12.35 -2.54
CA VAL A 61 -18.28 -12.47 -3.34
C VAL A 61 -18.44 -11.82 -4.70
N LEU A 62 -19.51 -12.13 -5.43
CA LEU A 62 -19.76 -11.54 -6.75
C LEU A 62 -19.95 -10.02 -6.68
N ASN A 63 -20.74 -9.54 -5.72
CA ASN A 63 -20.93 -8.11 -5.51
C ASN A 63 -19.60 -7.41 -5.16
N GLY A 64 -18.79 -8.03 -4.30
CA GLY A 64 -17.45 -7.56 -3.94
C GLY A 64 -16.52 -7.46 -5.15
N LEU A 65 -16.46 -8.48 -5.99
CA LEU A 65 -15.66 -8.47 -7.22
C LEU A 65 -16.12 -7.37 -8.18
N HIS A 66 -17.43 -7.21 -8.38
CA HIS A 66 -17.96 -6.12 -9.22
C HIS A 66 -17.61 -4.75 -8.64
N ARG A 67 -17.74 -4.59 -7.32
CA ARG A 67 -17.46 -3.33 -6.64
C ARG A 67 -16.00 -2.92 -6.77
N ILE A 68 -15.07 -3.88 -6.62
CA ILE A 68 -13.63 -3.57 -6.62
C ILE A 68 -13.05 -3.39 -8.02
N THR A 69 -13.71 -3.86 -9.07
CA THR A 69 -13.21 -3.75 -10.45
C THR A 69 -12.87 -2.30 -10.84
N GLY A 70 -13.67 -1.33 -10.40
CA GLY A 70 -13.41 0.09 -10.68
C GLY A 70 -12.12 0.63 -10.05
N THR A 71 -11.56 -0.04 -9.05
CA THR A 71 -10.33 0.37 -8.35
C THR A 71 -9.08 -0.33 -8.87
N ALA A 72 -9.20 -1.22 -9.85
CA ALA A 72 -8.05 -1.79 -10.54
C ALA A 72 -7.17 -0.67 -11.11
N TRP A 73 -5.85 -0.83 -11.05
CA TRP A 73 -4.90 0.21 -11.45
C TRP A 73 -5.15 0.71 -12.88
N GLU A 74 -5.47 -0.18 -13.81
CA GLU A 74 -5.76 0.16 -15.20
C GLU A 74 -7.02 1.04 -15.31
N ASN A 75 -8.08 0.70 -14.59
CA ASN A 75 -9.32 1.45 -14.59
C ASN A 75 -9.15 2.82 -13.90
N SER A 76 -8.40 2.87 -12.80
CA SER A 76 -8.03 4.11 -12.12
C SER A 76 -7.19 5.00 -13.04
N ALA A 77 -6.20 4.47 -13.74
CA ALA A 77 -5.37 5.21 -14.68
C ALA A 77 -6.23 5.81 -15.82
N VAL A 78 -7.11 5.02 -16.40
CA VAL A 78 -8.04 5.48 -17.45
C VAL A 78 -8.98 6.57 -16.92
N ALA A 79 -9.50 6.44 -15.71
CA ALA A 79 -10.37 7.43 -15.09
C ALA A 79 -9.65 8.77 -14.90
N HIS A 80 -8.41 8.75 -14.38
CA HIS A 80 -7.58 9.94 -14.24
C HIS A 80 -7.24 10.57 -15.59
N ALA A 81 -6.85 9.77 -16.58
CA ALA A 81 -6.55 10.26 -17.91
C ALA A 81 -7.76 10.96 -18.55
N ARG A 82 -8.96 10.37 -18.43
CA ARG A 82 -10.21 10.99 -18.91
C ARG A 82 -10.54 12.29 -18.16
N LEU A 83 -10.27 12.35 -16.85
CA LEU A 83 -10.46 13.59 -16.08
C LEU A 83 -9.54 14.70 -16.59
N LEU A 84 -8.25 14.40 -16.79
CA LEU A 84 -7.28 15.35 -17.33
C LEU A 84 -7.66 15.81 -18.74
N GLN A 85 -8.10 14.90 -19.61
CA GLN A 85 -8.58 15.22 -20.95
C GLN A 85 -9.77 16.19 -20.89
N LYS A 86 -10.74 15.94 -20.00
CA LYS A 86 -11.90 16.82 -19.79
C LYS A 86 -11.49 18.21 -19.31
N ILE A 87 -10.56 18.30 -18.35
CA ILE A 87 -10.07 19.58 -17.79
C ILE A 87 -9.31 20.38 -18.87
N SER A 88 -8.56 19.71 -19.74
CA SER A 88 -7.83 20.33 -20.84
C SER A 88 -8.69 20.65 -22.07
N ASN A 89 -10.01 20.57 -21.97
CA ASN A 89 -10.94 20.73 -23.11
C ASN A 89 -10.61 19.83 -24.30
N ASN A 90 -10.25 18.57 -24.01
CA ASN A 90 -9.86 17.56 -25.01
C ASN A 90 -8.60 17.90 -25.84
N GLN A 91 -7.73 18.78 -25.32
CA GLN A 91 -6.46 19.10 -25.98
C GLN A 91 -5.37 18.06 -25.72
N LEU A 92 -5.56 17.19 -24.69
CA LEU A 92 -4.62 16.12 -24.39
C LEU A 92 -4.96 14.86 -25.19
N GLU A 93 -4.00 14.38 -25.96
CA GLU A 93 -4.09 13.08 -26.60
C GLU A 93 -3.70 11.99 -25.60
N LEU A 94 -4.54 10.95 -25.49
CA LEU A 94 -4.28 9.83 -24.57
C LEU A 94 -3.49 8.75 -25.28
N HIS A 95 -2.28 8.47 -24.79
CA HIS A 95 -1.44 7.38 -25.26
C HIS A 95 -1.50 6.20 -24.28
N TYR A 96 -2.04 5.08 -24.73
CA TYR A 96 -2.19 3.84 -23.93
C TYR A 96 -0.96 2.95 -24.08
N ARG A 97 0.20 3.41 -23.61
CA ARG A 97 1.39 2.58 -23.50
C ARG A 97 1.98 2.71 -22.09
N ASN A 98 2.63 1.67 -21.62
CA ASN A 98 3.40 1.78 -20.39
C ASN A 98 4.56 2.76 -20.61
N PRO A 99 4.77 3.72 -19.69
CA PRO A 99 5.96 4.57 -19.73
C PRO A 99 7.21 3.71 -19.51
N ASP A 100 8.35 4.22 -19.97
CA ASP A 100 9.63 3.64 -19.60
C ASP A 100 9.86 3.76 -18.08
N PHE A 101 10.58 2.81 -17.50
CA PHE A 101 10.91 2.87 -16.07
C PHE A 101 11.78 4.09 -15.80
N ASN A 102 11.38 4.89 -14.82
CA ASN A 102 12.13 6.04 -14.36
C ASN A 102 12.29 5.96 -12.84
N LEU A 103 13.51 5.80 -12.38
CA LEU A 103 13.87 5.71 -10.97
C LEU A 103 14.41 7.03 -10.39
N ASP A 104 14.37 8.14 -11.15
CA ASP A 104 14.94 9.41 -10.72
C ASP A 104 14.36 9.90 -9.40
N HIS A 105 13.04 9.71 -9.19
CA HIS A 105 12.41 10.12 -7.95
C HIS A 105 12.87 9.28 -6.76
N ILE A 106 12.92 7.95 -6.90
CA ILE A 106 13.45 7.05 -5.86
C ILE A 106 14.89 7.41 -5.53
N LYS A 107 15.75 7.59 -6.55
CA LYS A 107 17.14 7.99 -6.38
C LYS A 107 17.27 9.36 -5.70
N LYS A 108 16.40 10.33 -6.05
CA LYS A 108 16.35 11.65 -5.41
C LYS A 108 15.92 11.59 -3.94
N MET A 109 15.00 10.67 -3.59
CA MET A 109 14.55 10.47 -2.21
C MET A 109 15.60 9.78 -1.34
N THR A 110 16.63 9.18 -1.94
CA THR A 110 17.65 8.38 -1.27
C THR A 110 18.83 9.24 -0.85
N THR A 111 19.19 9.18 0.43
CA THR A 111 20.41 9.76 1.01
C THR A 111 21.50 8.69 1.11
N ASP A 112 22.67 9.04 1.65
CA ASP A 112 23.74 8.05 1.92
C ASP A 112 23.37 7.04 3.02
N PHE A 113 22.24 7.24 3.71
CA PHE A 113 21.79 6.39 4.81
C PHE A 113 20.55 5.54 4.48
N GLY A 114 19.63 6.06 3.67
CA GLY A 114 18.40 5.37 3.30
C GLY A 114 17.48 6.25 2.48
N MET A 115 16.28 5.73 2.15
CA MET A 115 15.23 6.49 1.48
C MET A 115 14.38 7.22 2.50
N LEU A 116 14.20 8.53 2.32
CA LEU A 116 13.30 9.37 3.11
C LEU A 116 11.84 8.96 2.91
N GLN A 117 11.05 9.00 3.99
CA GLN A 117 9.67 8.53 3.99
C GLN A 117 8.75 9.36 3.11
N PHE A 118 8.86 10.70 3.16
CA PHE A 118 7.94 11.59 2.45
C PHE A 118 8.64 12.60 1.57
N SER A 119 7.90 13.06 0.56
CA SER A 119 8.25 14.23 -0.24
C SER A 119 7.13 15.26 -0.21
N ARG A 120 7.50 16.52 -0.37
CA ARG A 120 6.57 17.62 -0.64
C ARG A 120 6.58 17.88 -2.14
N ILE A 121 5.52 17.43 -2.82
CA ILE A 121 5.44 17.36 -4.29
C ILE A 121 6.58 16.43 -4.79
N ASN A 122 7.66 16.97 -5.33
CA ASN A 122 8.81 16.21 -5.83
C ASN A 122 10.14 16.52 -5.09
N SER A 123 10.06 17.17 -3.93
CA SER A 123 11.23 17.50 -3.10
C SER A 123 11.23 16.65 -1.83
N PRO A 124 12.35 15.95 -1.53
CA PRO A 124 12.44 15.15 -0.30
C PRO A 124 12.14 15.98 0.95
N ASP A 125 11.34 15.45 1.87
CA ASP A 125 11.11 16.05 3.18
C ASP A 125 12.04 15.41 4.20
N ILE A 126 13.18 16.04 4.48
CA ILE A 126 14.18 15.54 5.43
C ILE A 126 13.62 15.36 6.84
N THR A 127 12.56 16.10 7.20
CA THR A 127 11.95 16.01 8.53
C THR A 127 11.13 14.74 8.73
N SER A 128 10.81 14.04 7.63
CA SER A 128 10.07 12.78 7.68
C SER A 128 10.88 11.60 8.20
N GLY A 129 12.22 11.69 8.14
CA GLY A 129 13.09 10.59 8.51
C GLY A 129 12.95 9.38 7.58
N TYR A 130 13.24 8.21 8.13
CA TYR A 130 13.31 6.95 7.40
C TYR A 130 12.46 5.89 8.08
N THR A 131 11.90 4.96 7.28
CA THR A 131 11.22 3.77 7.78
C THR A 131 11.76 2.51 7.13
N ILE A 132 11.71 1.38 7.86
CA ILE A 132 12.23 0.12 7.34
C ILE A 132 11.37 -0.41 6.19
N ASP A 133 10.06 -0.23 6.26
CA ASP A 133 9.12 -0.71 5.26
C ASP A 133 9.29 0.02 3.92
N ASP A 134 9.49 1.34 3.92
CA ASP A 134 9.75 2.09 2.69
C ASP A 134 11.10 1.72 2.07
N ASN A 135 12.15 1.57 2.89
CA ASN A 135 13.46 1.14 2.42
C ASN A 135 13.45 -0.31 1.89
N ALA A 136 12.69 -1.21 2.52
CA ALA A 136 12.51 -2.57 2.02
C ALA A 136 11.77 -2.60 0.67
N ARG A 137 10.72 -1.78 0.49
CA ARG A 137 10.03 -1.63 -0.79
C ARG A 137 10.93 -1.05 -1.87
N ALA A 138 11.75 -0.05 -1.54
CA ALA A 138 12.73 0.52 -2.45
C ALA A 138 13.79 -0.51 -2.85
N LEU A 139 14.29 -1.31 -1.90
CA LEU A 139 15.20 -2.42 -2.17
C LEU A 139 14.61 -3.40 -3.18
N ILE A 140 13.36 -3.82 -2.97
CA ILE A 140 12.67 -4.75 -3.89
C ILE A 140 12.58 -4.13 -5.29
N ALA A 141 12.18 -2.86 -5.39
CA ALA A 141 12.03 -2.17 -6.67
C ALA A 141 13.37 -2.09 -7.44
N LEU A 142 14.46 -1.71 -6.76
CA LEU A 142 15.78 -1.61 -7.38
C LEU A 142 16.34 -3.01 -7.75
N CYS A 143 16.14 -4.03 -6.93
CA CYS A 143 16.54 -5.40 -7.26
C CYS A 143 15.78 -5.93 -8.49
N GLN A 144 14.49 -5.62 -8.62
CA GLN A 144 13.70 -5.99 -9.79
C GLN A 144 14.18 -5.24 -11.04
N HIS A 145 14.44 -3.94 -10.93
CA HIS A 145 14.97 -3.15 -12.04
C HIS A 145 16.32 -3.66 -12.48
N TYR A 146 17.26 -3.88 -11.55
CA TYR A 146 18.56 -4.47 -11.84
C TYR A 146 18.45 -5.84 -12.53
N LYS A 147 17.55 -6.70 -12.05
CA LYS A 147 17.31 -8.01 -12.68
C LYS A 147 16.81 -7.89 -14.12
N MET A 148 16.05 -6.85 -14.44
CA MET A 148 15.49 -6.63 -15.77
C MET A 148 16.48 -5.97 -16.73
N THR A 149 17.30 -5.04 -16.23
CA THR A 149 18.13 -4.16 -17.05
C THR A 149 19.62 -4.51 -17.01
N GLY A 150 20.09 -5.07 -15.89
CA GLY A 150 21.52 -5.23 -15.63
C GLY A 150 22.26 -3.90 -15.39
N ASP A 151 21.54 -2.83 -15.02
CA ASP A 151 22.14 -1.50 -14.81
C ASP A 151 22.90 -1.43 -13.48
N ASP A 152 24.22 -1.47 -13.52
CA ASP A 152 25.08 -1.40 -12.34
C ASP A 152 24.92 -0.08 -11.54
N ALA A 153 24.32 0.96 -12.13
CA ALA A 153 23.98 2.19 -11.42
C ALA A 153 22.95 1.99 -10.28
N ASP A 154 22.25 0.86 -10.24
CA ASP A 154 21.34 0.53 -9.17
C ASP A 154 22.04 -0.06 -7.93
N LEU A 155 23.21 -0.68 -8.10
CA LEU A 155 23.92 -1.40 -7.04
C LEU A 155 24.25 -0.54 -5.81
N PRO A 156 24.70 0.72 -5.95
CA PRO A 156 24.93 1.59 -4.80
C PRO A 156 23.67 1.82 -3.95
N TYR A 157 22.54 2.01 -4.59
CA TYR A 157 21.26 2.21 -3.90
C TYR A 157 20.77 0.94 -3.22
N ILE A 158 20.88 -0.21 -3.87
CA ILE A 158 20.59 -1.52 -3.27
C ILE A 158 21.40 -1.70 -2.00
N ARG A 159 22.69 -1.33 -2.02
CA ARG A 159 23.56 -1.42 -0.85
C ARG A 159 23.09 -0.49 0.28
N ILE A 160 22.74 0.77 -0.02
CA ILE A 160 22.23 1.73 0.97
C ILE A 160 21.01 1.15 1.70
N TYR A 161 20.07 0.57 0.97
CA TYR A 161 18.86 0.00 1.57
C TYR A 161 19.13 -1.25 2.41
N LEU A 162 20.06 -2.10 1.98
CA LEU A 162 20.49 -3.26 2.77
C LEU A 162 21.18 -2.83 4.06
N ASP A 163 22.08 -1.85 3.98
CA ASP A 163 22.80 -1.31 5.14
C ASP A 163 21.80 -0.64 6.13
N PHE A 164 20.77 0.06 5.62
CA PHE A 164 19.70 0.61 6.45
C PHE A 164 18.88 -0.47 7.15
N ILE A 165 18.48 -1.52 6.45
CA ILE A 165 17.73 -2.64 7.04
C ILE A 165 18.57 -3.32 8.13
N ALA A 166 19.85 -3.55 7.87
CA ALA A 166 20.77 -4.09 8.86
C ALA A 166 20.95 -3.16 10.08
N TYR A 167 20.95 -1.83 9.87
CA TYR A 167 20.96 -0.84 10.96
C TYR A 167 19.69 -0.95 11.85
N CYS A 168 18.54 -1.22 11.24
CA CYS A 168 17.26 -1.36 11.95
C CYS A 168 17.10 -2.71 12.68
N GLU A 169 17.95 -3.70 12.36
CA GLU A 169 17.95 -5.01 13.03
C GLU A 169 18.48 -4.88 14.47
N ARG A 170 17.79 -5.49 15.42
CA ARG A 170 18.19 -5.55 16.83
C ARG A 170 18.31 -6.99 17.31
N ALA A 171 19.19 -7.21 18.28
CA ALA A 171 19.35 -8.51 18.92
C ALA A 171 17.99 -9.01 19.47
N GLY A 172 17.56 -10.20 19.04
CA GLY A 172 16.28 -10.80 19.43
C GLY A 172 15.23 -10.82 18.33
N GLU A 173 15.65 -10.78 17.06
CA GLU A 173 14.78 -10.97 15.89
C GLU A 173 13.69 -9.87 15.69
N ARG A 174 13.97 -8.65 16.13
CA ARG A 174 13.06 -7.52 15.96
C ARG A 174 13.70 -6.42 15.13
N PHE A 175 12.92 -5.88 14.21
CA PHE A 175 13.27 -4.66 13.49
C PHE A 175 12.66 -3.45 14.20
N ILE A 176 13.36 -2.31 14.14
CA ILE A 176 12.87 -1.01 14.59
C ILE A 176 12.52 -0.19 13.37
N ASN A 177 11.30 0.34 13.29
CA ASN A 177 10.77 0.92 12.07
C ASN A 177 11.25 2.35 11.80
N TYR A 178 11.17 3.24 12.81
CA TYR A 178 11.30 4.70 12.60
C TYR A 178 12.66 5.22 13.03
N VAL A 179 13.36 5.89 12.09
CA VAL A 179 14.65 6.55 12.30
C VAL A 179 14.55 7.98 11.84
N ASP A 180 15.02 8.96 12.66
CA ASP A 180 15.06 10.35 12.27
C ASP A 180 16.20 10.66 11.28
N TYR A 181 16.22 11.87 10.73
CA TYR A 181 17.28 12.29 9.79
C TYR A 181 18.68 12.28 10.41
N ASN A 182 18.80 12.41 11.73
CA ASN A 182 20.06 12.33 12.47
C ASN A 182 20.45 10.89 12.82
N GLN A 183 19.79 9.91 12.22
CA GLN A 183 20.03 8.47 12.42
C GLN A 183 19.73 7.98 13.84
N ASN A 184 18.82 8.63 14.57
CA ASN A 184 18.37 8.17 15.87
C ASN A 184 17.01 7.47 15.75
N PHE A 185 16.82 6.41 16.54
CA PHE A 185 15.50 5.78 16.66
C PHE A 185 14.51 6.70 17.37
N THR A 186 13.35 6.91 16.77
CA THR A 186 12.33 7.83 17.32
C THR A 186 11.47 7.19 18.39
N SER A 187 10.77 8.03 19.20
CA SER A 187 9.81 7.55 20.21
C SER A 187 8.61 6.81 19.62
N GLN A 188 8.29 6.99 18.34
CA GLN A 188 7.24 6.26 17.63
C GLN A 188 7.45 4.73 17.69
N ASN A 189 8.69 4.27 17.81
CA ASN A 189 9.02 2.86 17.97
C ASN A 189 8.51 2.21 19.27
N GLN A 190 7.97 3.01 20.19
CA GLN A 190 7.36 2.54 21.45
C GLN A 190 5.85 2.30 21.32
N GLU A 191 5.24 2.66 20.19
CA GLU A 191 3.83 2.45 19.95
C GLU A 191 3.50 0.95 19.80
N VAL A 192 2.32 0.55 20.32
CA VAL A 192 1.95 -0.88 20.50
C VAL A 192 1.61 -1.59 19.17
N ASN A 193 1.41 -0.85 18.06
CA ASN A 193 0.92 -1.38 16.78
C ASN A 193 1.90 -1.18 15.61
N LEU A 194 3.17 -1.58 15.79
CA LEU A 194 4.16 -1.56 14.70
C LEU A 194 4.16 -2.90 13.92
N GLU A 195 3.01 -3.37 13.49
CA GLU A 195 2.93 -4.67 12.80
C GLU A 195 3.54 -4.67 11.39
N ASP A 196 3.66 -3.51 10.76
CA ASP A 196 4.24 -3.37 9.41
C ASP A 196 5.75 -3.66 9.35
N SER A 197 6.42 -3.74 10.50
CA SER A 197 7.87 -3.99 10.60
C SER A 197 8.24 -5.36 11.20
N LYS A 198 7.25 -6.26 11.33
CA LYS A 198 7.47 -7.62 11.83
C LYS A 198 7.68 -8.63 10.72
#